data_3689a8fdbb210d300b707f981a13d817
#
_entry.id   3689a8fdbb210d300b707f981a13d817
#
_cell.length_a   1.000
_cell.length_b   1.000
_cell.length_c   1.000
_cell.angle_alpha   90.00
_cell.angle_beta   90.00
_cell.angle_gamma   90.00
#
_symmetry.space_group_name_H-M   'P 1'
#
loop_
_entity.id
_entity.type
_entity.pdbx_description
1 polymer ?
#
loop_
_entity_poly.entity_id
_entity_poly.type
_entity_poly.pdbx_seq_one_letter_code
_entity_poly.pdbx_strand_id
1 'polypeptide(L)' 'MLKDFAEALQKSIRRDMNNYSDDLANGVCRSYDEYQKLCGVIRGLAIAEENLLALLKKAEENDD' A
#
# COMPACT_ATOMS: atom_id res chain seq x y z
N MET A 1 14.81 9.70 12.16
CA MET A 1 13.62 9.22 12.86
C MET A 1 12.40 9.16 11.96
N LEU A 2 11.98 10.27 11.38
CA LEU A 2 10.82 10.27 10.48
C LEU A 2 11.04 9.37 9.26
N LYS A 3 12.26 9.36 8.72
CA LYS A 3 12.57 8.51 7.57
C LYS A 3 12.38 7.04 7.90
N ASP A 4 12.87 6.60 9.05
CA ASP A 4 12.74 5.21 9.47
C ASP A 4 11.28 4.83 9.68
N PHE A 5 10.50 5.72 10.29
CA PHE A 5 9.08 5.51 10.48
C PHE A 5 8.36 5.40 9.13
N ALA A 6 8.68 6.31 8.21
CA ALA A 6 8.04 6.32 6.89
C ALA A 6 8.38 5.05 6.09
N GLU A 7 9.64 4.60 6.16
CA GLU A 7 10.05 3.37 5.50
C GLU A 7 9.35 2.15 6.09
N ALA A 8 9.22 2.10 7.42
CA ALA A 8 8.53 1.01 8.09
C ALA A 8 7.04 0.99 7.70
N LEU A 9 6.41 2.15 7.61
CA LEU A 9 5.02 2.24 7.18
C LEU A 9 4.86 1.81 5.72
N GLN A 10 5.78 2.23 4.86
CA GLN A 10 5.74 1.84 3.45
C GLN A 10 5.84 0.31 3.30
N LYS A 11 6.73 -0.31 4.05
CA LYS A 11 6.88 -1.78 4.02
C LYS A 11 5.63 -2.47 4.53
N SER A 12 5.01 -1.91 5.56
CA SER A 12 3.77 -2.46 6.13
C SER A 12 2.63 -2.38 5.12
N ILE A 13 2.50 -1.25 4.42
CA ILE A 13 1.49 -1.07 3.38
C ILE A 13 1.73 -2.07 2.25
N ARG A 14 2.97 -2.20 1.81
CA ARG A 14 3.31 -3.12 0.72
C ARG A 14 3.02 -4.56 1.09
N ARG A 15 3.31 -4.94 2.32
CA ARG A 15 2.99 -6.29 2.81
C ARG A 15 1.49 -6.54 2.74
N ASP A 16 0.68 -5.58 3.18
CA ASP A 16 -0.77 -5.72 3.14
C ASP A 16 -1.27 -5.85 1.71
N MET A 17 -0.73 -5.03 0.79
CA MET A 17 -1.08 -5.13 -0.64
C MET A 17 -0.77 -6.51 -1.20
N ASN A 18 0.40 -7.04 -0.86
CA ASN A 18 0.81 -8.35 -1.35
C ASN A 18 -0.09 -9.46 -0.80
N ASN A 19 -0.48 -9.35 0.48
CA ASN A 19 -1.38 -10.32 1.10
C ASN A 19 -2.75 -10.31 0.41
N TYR A 20 -3.30 -9.14 0.12
CA TYR A 20 -4.59 -9.04 -0.57
C TYR A 20 -4.48 -9.54 -2.01
N SER A 21 -3.36 -9.26 -2.68
CA SER A 21 -3.13 -9.77 -4.04
C SER A 21 -3.04 -11.29 -4.05
N ASP A 22 -2.39 -11.87 -3.05
CA ASP A 22 -2.33 -13.32 -2.90
C ASP A 22 -3.72 -13.90 -2.68
N ASP A 23 -4.56 -13.24 -1.89
CA ASP A 23 -5.94 -13.67 -1.66
C ASP A 23 -6.72 -13.71 -2.98
N LEU A 24 -6.55 -12.70 -3.84
CA LEU A 24 -7.18 -12.70 -5.14
C LEU A 24 -6.71 -13.88 -5.99
N ALA A 25 -5.41 -14.11 -6.00
CA ALA A 25 -4.82 -15.21 -6.77
C ALA A 25 -5.26 -16.58 -6.26
N ASN A 26 -5.54 -16.69 -4.97
CA ASN A 26 -5.95 -17.94 -4.35
C ASN A 26 -7.47 -18.17 -4.35
N GLY A 27 -8.22 -17.27 -4.98
CA GLY A 27 -9.66 -17.47 -5.15
C GLY A 27 -10.47 -17.26 -3.87
N VAL A 28 -10.01 -16.40 -2.98
CA VAL A 28 -10.71 -16.11 -1.74
C VAL A 28 -12.08 -15.45 -2.00
N CYS A 29 -12.15 -14.63 -3.05
CA CYS A 29 -13.38 -13.94 -3.39
C CYS A 29 -14.40 -14.89 -4.00
N ARG A 30 -15.63 -14.85 -3.46
CA ARG A 30 -16.71 -15.76 -3.88
C ARG A 30 -17.69 -15.12 -4.83
N SER A 31 -17.59 -13.81 -5.04
CA SER A 31 -18.49 -13.08 -5.90
C SER A 31 -17.73 -11.96 -6.59
N TYR A 32 -18.34 -11.44 -7.66
CA TYR A 32 -17.78 -10.30 -8.36
C TYR A 32 -17.71 -9.07 -7.44
N ASP A 33 -18.71 -8.88 -6.59
CA ASP A 33 -18.73 -7.76 -5.67
C ASP A 33 -17.59 -7.84 -4.66
N GLU A 34 -17.31 -9.02 -4.12
CA GLU A 34 -16.18 -9.22 -3.21
C GLU A 34 -14.86 -8.93 -3.93
N TYR A 35 -14.74 -9.41 -5.17
CA TYR A 35 -13.56 -9.15 -5.99
C TYR A 35 -13.35 -7.65 -6.19
N GLN A 36 -14.40 -6.91 -6.53
CA GLN A 36 -14.32 -5.48 -6.74
C GLN A 36 -13.92 -4.74 -5.46
N LYS A 37 -14.47 -5.15 -4.31
CA LYS A 37 -14.12 -4.56 -3.03
C LYS A 37 -12.66 -4.76 -2.71
N LEU A 38 -12.15 -5.95 -2.93
CA LEU A 38 -10.75 -6.26 -2.63
C LEU A 38 -9.81 -5.49 -3.56
N CYS A 39 -10.17 -5.38 -4.83
CA CYS A 39 -9.41 -4.56 -5.77
C CYS A 39 -9.37 -3.10 -5.33
N GLY A 40 -10.50 -2.59 -4.79
CA GLY A 40 -10.56 -1.23 -4.25
C GLY A 40 -9.64 -1.03 -3.05
N VAL A 41 -9.58 -2.03 -2.16
CA VAL A 41 -8.67 -1.99 -1.01
C VAL A 41 -7.23 -1.90 -1.47
N ILE A 42 -6.83 -2.75 -2.42
CA ILE A 42 -5.47 -2.77 -2.95
C ILE A 42 -5.15 -1.42 -3.60
N ARG A 43 -6.08 -0.89 -4.38
CA ARG A 43 -5.89 0.40 -5.04
C ARG A 43 -5.74 1.54 -4.04
N GLY A 44 -6.56 1.52 -2.98
CA GLY A 44 -6.46 2.52 -1.92
C GLY A 44 -5.11 2.47 -1.21
N LEU A 45 -4.61 1.27 -0.93
CA LEU A 45 -3.30 1.09 -0.33
C LEU A 45 -2.19 1.56 -1.28
N ALA A 46 -2.33 1.31 -2.57
CA ALA A 46 -1.36 1.77 -3.57
C ALA A 46 -1.30 3.30 -3.62
N ILE A 47 -2.45 3.95 -3.55
CA ILE A 47 -2.52 5.41 -3.53
C ILE A 47 -1.84 5.95 -2.27
N ALA A 48 -2.11 5.32 -1.13
CA ALA A 48 -1.48 5.72 0.13
C ALA A 48 0.03 5.55 0.09
N GLU A 49 0.50 4.45 -0.51
CA GLU A 49 1.93 4.23 -0.67
C GLU A 49 2.57 5.31 -1.53
N GLU A 50 1.94 5.66 -2.65
CA GLU A 50 2.43 6.73 -3.53
C GLU A 50 2.54 8.05 -2.79
N ASN A 51 1.51 8.39 -2.01
CA ASN A 51 1.51 9.63 -1.24
C ASN A 51 2.62 9.64 -0.19
N LEU A 52 2.80 8.52 0.48
CA LEU A 52 3.85 8.39 1.48
C LEU A 52 5.25 8.55 0.86
N LEU A 53 5.48 7.89 -0.27
CA LEU A 53 6.77 7.98 -0.96
C LEU A 53 7.03 9.38 -1.48
N ALA A 54 6.00 10.07 -1.97
CA ALA A 54 6.15 11.44 -2.44
C ALA A 54 6.52 12.38 -1.30
N LEU A 55 5.88 12.20 -0.12
CA LEU A 55 6.19 13.01 1.05
C LEU A 55 7.59 12.71 1.58
N LEU A 56 7.99 11.45 1.57
CA LEU A 56 9.32 11.06 2.00
C LEU A 56 10.39 11.66 1.11
N LYS A 57 10.18 11.63 -0.19
CA LYS A 57 11.11 12.23 -1.15
C LYS A 57 11.21 13.74 -0.93
N LYS A 58 10.08 14.39 -0.72
CA LYS A 58 10.04 15.83 -0.47
C LYS A 58 10.78 16.19 0.82
N ALA A 59 10.60 15.38 1.86
CA ALA A 59 11.30 15.59 3.12
C ALA A 59 12.81 15.43 2.95
N GLU A 60 13.25 14.45 2.16
CA GLU A 60 14.67 14.24 1.87
C GLU A 60 15.26 15.42 1.10
N GLU A 61 14.52 15.96 0.14
CA GLU A 61 14.98 17.12 -0.64
C GLU A 61 15.12 18.36 0.24
N ASN A 62 14.30 18.51 1.25
CA ASN A 62 14.31 19.66 2.13
C ASN A 62 15.28 19.52 3.31
N ASP A 63 15.95 18.39 3.39
CA ASP A 63 16.81 18.07 4.52
C ASP A 63 18.26 18.55 4.33
N ASP A 64 18.50 19.30 3.29
CA ASP A 64 19.84 19.89 3.02
C ASP A 64 20.09 21.17 3.85
#